data_64581d2fefba33db6757019bcf061c5c
#
_entry.id   64581d2fefba33db6757019bcf061c5c
#
_cell.length_a   1.000
_cell.length_b   1.000
_cell.length_c   1.000
_cell.angle_alpha   90.00
_cell.angle_beta   90.00
_cell.angle_gamma   90.00
#
_symmetry.space_group_name_H-M   'P 1'
#
loop_
_entity.id
_entity.type
_entity.pdbx_description
1 polymer ?
#
loop_
_entity_poly.entity_id
_entity_poly.type
_entity_poly.pdbx_seq_one_letter_code
_entity_poly.pdbx_strand_id
1 'polypeptide(L)'
;MNDQIELYGANTGNTLRAAIALEEAGIAYSPRWLDLHAREQLDPAYLTLNPAGKVPTLIDHGMTPALVINQSNAIIHYAEAKAPGRLAPAQPGPERIRVIDRYFFFVTDVIAPSHAAFFLHQAGQDKAAAIIDLRVIEQLTYAESFLTDDFMAGQQFSMADISAFTIVTAFRDRLDWKQLPQLSRWFDTVESRPSIQRARAAFQNR
;
A
#
# COMPACT_ATOMS: atom_id res chain seq x y z
N MET A 1 -25.26 -8.32 1.29
CA MET A 1 -23.87 -7.86 1.02
C MET A 1 -23.21 -8.98 0.24
N ASN A 2 -22.53 -8.66 -0.83
CA ASN A 2 -21.90 -9.70 -1.67
C ASN A 2 -20.54 -10.04 -1.04
N ASP A 3 -20.52 -11.04 -0.15
CA ASP A 3 -19.33 -11.46 0.60
C ASP A 3 -18.34 -12.26 -0.29
N GLN A 4 -18.31 -11.97 -1.59
CA GLN A 4 -17.46 -12.69 -2.53
C GLN A 4 -15.97 -12.42 -2.28
N ILE A 5 -15.63 -11.21 -1.83
CA ILE A 5 -14.25 -10.83 -1.51
C ILE A 5 -14.20 -10.31 -0.08
N GLU A 6 -13.34 -10.88 0.73
CA GLU A 6 -13.06 -10.45 2.09
C GLU A 6 -11.63 -9.89 2.16
N LEU A 7 -11.45 -8.78 2.88
CA LEU A 7 -10.13 -8.22 3.18
C LEU A 7 -9.94 -8.18 4.70
N TYR A 8 -9.13 -9.07 5.21
CA TYR A 8 -8.69 -9.08 6.61
C TYR A 8 -7.57 -8.05 6.80
N GLY A 9 -7.70 -7.22 7.83
CA GLY A 9 -6.74 -6.16 8.06
C GLY A 9 -6.90 -5.42 9.37
N ALA A 10 -6.03 -4.46 9.58
CA ALA A 10 -6.03 -3.52 10.70
C ALA A 10 -5.61 -2.13 10.18
N ASN A 11 -5.59 -1.13 11.04
CA ASN A 11 -5.11 0.22 10.68
C ASN A 11 -3.57 0.21 10.47
N THR A 12 -3.14 -0.29 9.33
CA THR A 12 -1.72 -0.37 8.92
C THR A 12 -1.54 0.11 7.49
N GLY A 13 -0.34 0.60 7.15
CA GLY A 13 0.00 1.00 5.78
C GLY A 13 -0.18 -0.13 4.76
N ASN A 14 0.09 -1.39 5.15
CA ASN A 14 -0.08 -2.54 4.27
C ASN A 14 -1.55 -2.85 3.98
N THR A 15 -2.43 -2.78 4.99
CA THR A 15 -3.88 -2.94 4.81
C THR A 15 -4.45 -1.79 3.98
N LEU A 16 -4.05 -0.56 4.30
CA LEU A 16 -4.48 0.63 3.56
C LEU A 16 -4.13 0.52 2.08
N ARG A 17 -2.93 0.05 1.75
CA ARG A 17 -2.46 -0.17 0.37
C ARG A 17 -3.39 -1.14 -0.40
N ALA A 18 -3.74 -2.26 0.22
CA ALA A 18 -4.64 -3.24 -0.37
C ALA A 18 -6.06 -2.68 -0.54
N ALA A 19 -6.58 -1.98 0.47
CA ALA A 19 -7.91 -1.37 0.43
C ALA A 19 -8.00 -0.30 -0.66
N ILE A 20 -7.00 0.60 -0.78
CA ILE A 20 -6.96 1.61 -1.85
C ILE A 20 -6.99 0.95 -3.23
N ALA A 21 -6.25 -0.13 -3.43
CA ALA A 21 -6.22 -0.81 -4.72
C ALA A 21 -7.61 -1.35 -5.11
N LEU A 22 -8.34 -1.95 -4.17
CA LEU A 22 -9.70 -2.44 -4.40
C LEU A 22 -10.67 -1.29 -4.68
N GLU A 23 -10.60 -0.20 -3.91
CA GLU A 23 -11.43 0.99 -4.07
C GLU A 23 -11.22 1.67 -5.43
N GLU A 24 -9.97 1.87 -5.86
CA GLU A 24 -9.62 2.48 -7.15
C GLU A 24 -9.99 1.57 -8.34
N ALA A 25 -9.89 0.27 -8.16
CA ALA A 25 -10.34 -0.71 -9.15
C ALA A 25 -11.88 -0.86 -9.20
N GLY A 26 -12.61 -0.27 -8.25
CA GLY A 26 -14.07 -0.40 -8.15
C GLY A 26 -14.53 -1.80 -7.73
N ILE A 27 -13.69 -2.53 -7.01
CA ILE A 27 -13.95 -3.89 -6.55
C ILE A 27 -14.58 -3.84 -5.14
N ALA A 28 -15.81 -4.31 -5.02
CA ALA A 28 -16.49 -4.41 -3.74
C ALA A 28 -15.86 -5.52 -2.88
N TYR A 29 -15.67 -5.24 -1.59
CA TYR A 29 -15.12 -6.17 -0.61
C TYR A 29 -15.76 -5.97 0.77
N SER A 30 -15.73 -7.00 1.59
CA SER A 30 -16.15 -6.96 3.00
C SER A 30 -14.90 -6.84 3.89
N PRO A 31 -14.70 -5.70 4.60
CA PRO A 31 -13.59 -5.57 5.53
C PRO A 31 -13.79 -6.47 6.76
N ARG A 32 -12.73 -7.20 7.13
CA ARG A 32 -12.64 -8.05 8.33
C ARG A 32 -11.53 -7.49 9.22
N TRP A 33 -11.91 -6.74 10.23
CA TRP A 33 -10.97 -6.09 11.13
C TRP A 33 -10.34 -7.10 12.10
N LEU A 34 -9.03 -6.94 12.38
CA LEU A 34 -8.27 -7.72 13.35
C LEU A 34 -7.63 -6.78 14.37
N ASP A 35 -7.79 -7.08 15.66
CA ASP A 35 -7.07 -6.40 16.73
C ASP A 35 -5.64 -6.95 16.86
N LEU A 36 -4.68 -6.17 16.34
CA LEU A 36 -3.27 -6.54 16.42
C LEU A 36 -2.69 -6.44 17.85
N HIS A 37 -3.30 -5.61 18.73
CA HIS A 37 -2.90 -5.51 20.13
C HIS A 37 -3.37 -6.74 20.92
N ALA A 38 -4.58 -7.23 20.61
CA ALA A 38 -5.08 -8.51 21.12
C ALA A 38 -4.41 -9.72 20.44
N ARG A 39 -3.55 -9.50 19.43
CA ARG A 39 -2.83 -10.54 18.68
C ARG A 39 -3.74 -11.47 17.88
N GLU A 40 -4.91 -11.02 17.45
CA GLU A 40 -5.86 -11.82 16.67
C GLU A 40 -5.28 -12.36 15.34
N GLN A 41 -4.24 -11.68 14.79
CA GLN A 41 -3.49 -12.18 13.63
C GLN A 41 -2.72 -13.48 13.92
N LEU A 42 -2.63 -13.89 15.17
CA LEU A 42 -2.00 -15.17 15.61
C LEU A 42 -3.02 -16.21 16.06
N ASP A 43 -4.31 -15.93 15.93
CA ASP A 43 -5.34 -16.92 16.22
C ASP A 43 -5.24 -18.12 15.26
N PRO A 44 -5.44 -19.35 15.74
CA PRO A 44 -5.32 -20.54 14.91
C PRO A 44 -6.20 -20.47 13.64
N ALA A 45 -7.39 -19.91 13.74
CA ALA A 45 -8.29 -19.74 12.60
C ALA A 45 -7.68 -18.80 11.53
N TYR A 46 -7.10 -17.67 11.93
CA TYR A 46 -6.45 -16.75 10.99
C TYR A 46 -5.14 -17.32 10.44
N LEU A 47 -4.36 -18.05 11.23
CA LEU A 47 -3.12 -18.69 10.78
C LEU A 47 -3.35 -19.75 9.70
N THR A 48 -4.57 -20.32 9.58
CA THR A 48 -4.90 -21.18 8.42
C THR A 48 -4.97 -20.40 7.11
N LEU A 49 -5.30 -19.11 7.17
CA LEU A 49 -5.37 -18.20 6.02
C LEU A 49 -4.02 -17.57 5.71
N ASN A 50 -3.32 -17.14 6.76
CA ASN A 50 -2.00 -16.52 6.66
C ASN A 50 -1.04 -17.08 7.73
N PRO A 51 -0.28 -18.12 7.40
CA PRO A 51 0.65 -18.75 8.35
C PRO A 51 1.75 -17.80 8.86
N ALA A 52 1.99 -16.67 8.18
CA ALA A 52 2.94 -15.66 8.64
C ALA A 52 2.38 -14.76 9.76
N GLY A 53 1.08 -14.86 10.11
CA GLY A 53 0.45 -14.05 11.13
C GLY A 53 0.52 -12.54 10.87
N LYS A 54 0.36 -12.12 9.60
CA LYS A 54 0.46 -10.72 9.17
C LYS A 54 -0.83 -10.27 8.48
N VAL A 55 -1.02 -8.97 8.39
CA VAL A 55 -2.08 -8.34 7.60
C VAL A 55 -1.48 -7.55 6.43
N PRO A 56 -2.22 -7.38 5.33
CA PRO A 56 -3.58 -7.89 5.04
C PRO A 56 -3.59 -9.33 4.55
N THR A 57 -4.79 -9.93 4.55
CA THR A 57 -5.12 -11.14 3.79
C THR A 57 -6.40 -10.88 3.01
N LEU A 58 -6.39 -11.15 1.70
CA LEU A 58 -7.58 -11.13 0.85
C LEU A 58 -8.03 -12.55 0.56
N ILE A 59 -9.35 -12.79 0.59
CA ILE A 59 -9.97 -14.04 0.14
C ILE A 59 -10.98 -13.71 -0.96
N ASP A 60 -10.81 -14.35 -2.13
CA ASP A 60 -11.81 -14.33 -3.21
C ASP A 60 -12.54 -15.68 -3.23
N HIS A 61 -13.76 -15.71 -2.71
CA HIS A 61 -14.65 -16.87 -2.68
C HIS A 61 -15.31 -17.16 -4.04
N GLY A 62 -15.16 -16.27 -5.02
CA GLY A 62 -15.64 -16.48 -6.39
C GLY A 62 -14.81 -17.46 -7.19
N MET A 63 -13.70 -17.93 -6.64
CA MET A 63 -12.83 -18.93 -7.26
C MET A 63 -12.99 -20.30 -6.57
N THR A 64 -12.69 -21.39 -7.28
CA THR A 64 -12.78 -22.77 -6.76
C THR A 64 -11.47 -23.51 -7.04
N PRO A 65 -10.63 -23.79 -6.02
CA PRO A 65 -10.77 -23.36 -4.62
C PRO A 65 -10.68 -21.85 -4.43
N ALA A 66 -11.17 -21.32 -3.31
CA ALA A 66 -11.07 -19.90 -2.97
C ALA A 66 -9.60 -19.42 -3.04
N LEU A 67 -9.37 -18.25 -3.64
CA LEU A 67 -8.03 -17.67 -3.73
C LEU A 67 -7.72 -16.87 -2.46
N VAL A 68 -6.60 -17.19 -1.81
CA VAL A 68 -6.08 -16.45 -0.65
C VAL A 68 -4.80 -15.71 -1.05
N ILE A 69 -4.74 -14.41 -0.78
CA ILE A 69 -3.58 -13.55 -1.09
C ILE A 69 -3.11 -12.85 0.19
N ASN A 70 -1.85 -13.07 0.59
CA ASN A 70 -1.29 -12.59 1.85
C ASN A 70 -0.29 -11.42 1.71
N GLN A 71 -0.06 -10.92 0.50
CA GLN A 71 0.84 -9.79 0.25
C GLN A 71 0.07 -8.59 -0.27
N SER A 72 0.18 -7.43 0.41
CA SER A 72 -0.51 -6.19 -0.02
C SER A 72 -0.18 -5.81 -1.46
N ASN A 73 1.07 -5.99 -1.87
CA ASN A 73 1.51 -5.70 -3.22
C ASN A 73 0.91 -6.69 -4.25
N ALA A 74 0.74 -7.97 -3.88
CA ALA A 74 0.05 -8.94 -4.74
C ALA A 74 -1.46 -8.63 -4.86
N ILE A 75 -2.08 -8.06 -3.81
CA ILE A 75 -3.47 -7.59 -3.85
C ILE A 75 -3.64 -6.43 -4.82
N ILE A 76 -2.64 -5.52 -4.95
CA ILE A 76 -2.65 -4.48 -5.99
C ILE A 76 -2.69 -5.11 -7.38
N HIS A 77 -1.83 -6.10 -7.65
CA HIS A 77 -1.81 -6.80 -8.94
C HIS A 77 -3.09 -7.59 -9.19
N TYR A 78 -3.66 -8.21 -8.16
CA TYR A 78 -4.97 -8.86 -8.24
C TYR A 78 -6.06 -7.85 -8.64
N ALA A 79 -6.08 -6.66 -8.02
CA ALA A 79 -7.05 -5.61 -8.34
C ALA A 79 -6.89 -5.12 -9.80
N GLU A 80 -5.66 -4.90 -10.27
CA GLU A 80 -5.39 -4.55 -11.68
C GLU A 80 -5.81 -5.69 -12.63
N ALA A 81 -5.58 -6.95 -12.29
CA ALA A 81 -6.00 -8.09 -13.11
C ALA A 81 -7.53 -8.24 -13.20
N LYS A 82 -8.26 -7.91 -12.13
CA LYS A 82 -9.73 -7.91 -12.11
C LYS A 82 -10.34 -6.71 -12.85
N ALA A 83 -9.65 -5.58 -12.89
CA ALA A 83 -10.11 -4.34 -13.53
C ALA A 83 -8.98 -3.70 -14.36
N PRO A 84 -8.61 -4.31 -15.52
CA PRO A 84 -7.48 -3.87 -16.32
C PRO A 84 -7.60 -2.41 -16.77
N GLY A 85 -6.51 -1.65 -16.62
CA GLY A 85 -6.45 -0.24 -16.98
C GLY A 85 -6.81 0.73 -15.85
N ARG A 86 -7.16 0.21 -14.67
CA ARG A 86 -7.49 1.05 -13.51
C ARG A 86 -6.26 1.48 -12.71
N LEU A 87 -5.28 0.58 -12.56
CA LEU A 87 -4.09 0.83 -11.73
C LEU A 87 -2.80 0.88 -12.56
N ALA A 88 -2.86 0.51 -13.84
CA ALA A 88 -1.80 0.67 -14.84
C ALA A 88 -2.44 0.68 -16.23
N PRO A 89 -1.80 1.27 -17.26
CA PRO A 89 -2.29 1.18 -18.63
C PRO A 89 -2.57 -0.27 -19.04
N ALA A 90 -3.76 -0.53 -19.60
CA ALA A 90 -4.17 -1.91 -19.95
C ALA A 90 -3.27 -2.54 -21.02
N GLN A 91 -2.83 -1.72 -21.98
CA GLN A 91 -1.97 -2.19 -23.07
C GLN A 91 -0.50 -2.17 -22.69
N PRO A 92 0.29 -3.16 -23.14
CA PRO A 92 1.74 -3.11 -23.05
C PRO A 92 2.30 -1.86 -23.76
N GLY A 93 3.31 -1.23 -23.15
CA GLY A 93 3.94 -0.05 -23.73
C GLY A 93 4.80 0.71 -22.71
N PRO A 94 5.49 1.77 -23.13
CA PRO A 94 6.40 2.54 -22.29
C PRO A 94 5.72 3.10 -21.04
N GLU A 95 4.48 3.56 -21.15
CA GLU A 95 3.72 4.11 -20.02
C GLU A 95 3.45 3.05 -18.94
N ARG A 96 3.03 1.85 -19.35
CA ARG A 96 2.85 0.73 -18.40
C ARG A 96 4.17 0.35 -17.72
N ILE A 97 5.27 0.31 -18.49
CA ILE A 97 6.60 0.01 -17.93
C ILE A 97 7.02 1.08 -16.93
N ARG A 98 6.76 2.36 -17.20
CA ARG A 98 7.04 3.46 -16.26
C ARG A 98 6.25 3.30 -14.95
N VAL A 99 4.98 2.92 -15.02
CA VAL A 99 4.17 2.63 -13.82
C VAL A 99 4.81 1.49 -13.01
N ILE A 100 5.20 0.41 -13.67
CA ILE A 100 5.85 -0.75 -13.03
C ILE A 100 7.20 -0.36 -12.42
N ASP A 101 8.02 0.42 -13.12
CA ASP A 101 9.32 0.93 -12.64
C ASP A 101 9.14 1.74 -11.35
N ARG A 102 8.23 2.73 -11.35
CA ARG A 102 7.94 3.55 -10.16
C ARG A 102 7.33 2.73 -9.02
N TYR A 103 6.44 1.80 -9.34
CA TYR A 103 5.89 0.89 -8.35
C TYR A 103 6.97 0.06 -7.65
N PHE A 104 7.87 -0.56 -8.41
CA PHE A 104 8.97 -1.33 -7.84
C PHE A 104 9.94 -0.44 -7.06
N PHE A 105 10.26 0.76 -7.52
CA PHE A 105 11.04 1.71 -6.73
C PHE A 105 10.46 1.88 -5.32
N PHE A 106 9.16 2.16 -5.20
CA PHE A 106 8.56 2.30 -3.86
C PHE A 106 8.56 1.00 -3.07
N VAL A 107 8.35 -0.14 -3.72
CA VAL A 107 8.34 -1.44 -3.02
C VAL A 107 9.72 -1.84 -2.53
N THR A 108 10.75 -1.73 -3.36
CA THR A 108 12.09 -2.29 -3.08
C THR A 108 13.01 -1.30 -2.39
N ASP A 109 12.98 -0.03 -2.79
CA ASP A 109 13.96 0.96 -2.31
C ASP A 109 13.44 1.81 -1.16
N VAL A 110 12.12 1.80 -0.90
CA VAL A 110 11.48 2.58 0.16
C VAL A 110 10.78 1.68 1.19
N ILE A 111 9.76 0.91 0.79
CA ILE A 111 8.92 0.14 1.71
C ILE A 111 9.70 -1.02 2.35
N ALA A 112 10.43 -1.81 1.59
CA ALA A 112 11.18 -2.93 2.13
C ALA A 112 12.25 -2.48 3.14
N PRO A 113 13.08 -1.46 2.86
CA PRO A 113 14.00 -0.89 3.85
C PRO A 113 13.28 -0.33 5.08
N SER A 114 12.14 0.37 4.91
CA SER A 114 11.39 0.90 6.06
C SER A 114 10.90 -0.20 7.01
N HIS A 115 10.50 -1.36 6.47
CA HIS A 115 10.16 -2.52 7.30
C HIS A 115 11.39 -3.07 8.04
N ALA A 116 12.57 -3.08 7.42
CA ALA A 116 13.79 -3.49 8.10
C ALA A 116 14.13 -2.54 9.27
N ALA A 117 14.03 -1.22 9.06
CA ALA A 117 14.22 -0.23 10.11
C ALA A 117 13.22 -0.41 11.26
N PHE A 118 11.94 -0.65 10.95
CA PHE A 118 10.90 -0.92 11.95
C PHE A 118 11.26 -2.12 12.85
N PHE A 119 11.70 -3.24 12.30
CA PHE A 119 12.12 -4.41 13.10
C PHE A 119 13.39 -4.15 13.91
N LEU A 120 14.32 -3.35 13.40
CA LEU A 120 15.51 -2.93 14.14
C LEU A 120 15.13 -2.04 15.33
N HIS A 121 14.19 -1.10 15.19
CA HIS A 121 13.66 -0.32 16.30
C HIS A 121 12.99 -1.21 17.36
N GLN A 122 12.17 -2.17 16.93
CA GLN A 122 11.56 -3.12 17.87
C GLN A 122 12.58 -3.98 18.63
N ALA A 123 13.74 -4.23 18.01
CA ALA A 123 14.85 -4.97 18.63
C ALA A 123 15.80 -4.07 19.44
N GLY A 124 15.49 -2.77 19.63
CA GLY A 124 16.34 -1.82 20.34
C GLY A 124 17.63 -1.42 19.59
N GLN A 125 17.71 -1.68 18.27
CA GLN A 125 18.85 -1.37 17.42
C GLN A 125 18.69 0.02 16.75
N ASP A 126 18.37 1.05 17.53
CA ASP A 126 17.96 2.38 17.04
C ASP A 126 19.02 3.05 16.16
N LYS A 127 20.32 2.87 16.45
CA LYS A 127 21.39 3.45 15.64
C LYS A 127 21.41 2.85 14.23
N ALA A 128 21.24 1.53 14.12
CA ALA A 128 21.21 0.85 12.83
C ALA A 128 19.90 1.20 12.07
N ALA A 129 18.78 1.22 12.77
CA ALA A 129 17.48 1.64 12.23
C ALA A 129 17.54 3.06 11.65
N ALA A 130 18.13 4.02 12.38
CA ALA A 130 18.26 5.41 11.95
C ALA A 130 19.02 5.58 10.62
N ILE A 131 20.05 4.74 10.37
CA ILE A 131 20.78 4.77 9.10
C ILE A 131 19.85 4.38 7.93
N ILE A 132 19.03 3.33 8.14
CA ILE A 132 18.07 2.88 7.12
C ILE A 132 16.95 3.91 6.94
N ASP A 133 16.44 4.47 8.01
CA ASP A 133 15.42 5.52 7.98
C ASP A 133 15.87 6.76 7.20
N LEU A 134 17.12 7.21 7.39
CA LEU A 134 17.68 8.32 6.62
C LEU A 134 17.72 7.98 5.13
N ARG A 135 18.12 6.77 4.77
CA ARG A 135 18.09 6.33 3.39
C ARG A 135 16.67 6.29 2.81
N VAL A 136 15.69 5.86 3.59
CA VAL A 136 14.27 5.91 3.16
C VAL A 136 13.85 7.35 2.89
N ILE A 137 14.21 8.31 3.75
CA ILE A 137 13.91 9.74 3.57
C ILE A 137 14.60 10.28 2.31
N GLU A 138 15.85 9.90 2.06
CA GLU A 138 16.58 10.27 0.83
C GLU A 138 15.83 9.78 -0.42
N GLN A 139 15.35 8.52 -0.42
CA GLN A 139 14.59 7.98 -1.55
C GLN A 139 13.23 8.67 -1.71
N LEU A 140 12.54 8.99 -0.61
CA LEU A 140 11.30 9.78 -0.67
C LEU A 140 11.54 11.20 -1.20
N THR A 141 12.65 11.82 -0.81
CA THR A 141 13.08 13.12 -1.35
C THR A 141 13.39 13.02 -2.85
N TYR A 142 14.07 11.96 -3.27
CA TYR A 142 14.34 11.71 -4.69
C TYR A 142 13.04 11.54 -5.51
N ALA A 143 11.99 10.95 -4.92
CA ALA A 143 10.69 10.78 -5.57
C ALA A 143 10.00 12.10 -5.97
N GLU A 144 10.40 13.24 -5.41
CA GLU A 144 10.02 14.59 -5.89
C GLU A 144 10.29 14.73 -7.39
N SER A 145 11.41 14.19 -7.88
CA SER A 145 11.80 14.26 -9.30
C SER A 145 10.91 13.45 -10.24
N PHE A 146 10.08 12.54 -9.71
CA PHE A 146 9.14 11.74 -10.52
C PHE A 146 7.90 12.54 -10.91
N LEU A 147 7.57 13.58 -10.14
CA LEU A 147 6.35 14.36 -10.26
C LEU A 147 6.49 15.49 -11.30
N THR A 148 6.85 15.11 -12.53
CA THR A 148 6.84 16.01 -13.69
C THR A 148 5.42 16.23 -14.23
N ASP A 149 4.50 15.33 -13.89
CA ASP A 149 3.07 15.37 -14.17
C ASP A 149 2.28 15.32 -12.85
N ASP A 150 1.00 14.93 -12.93
CA ASP A 150 0.11 14.93 -11.75
C ASP A 150 0.38 13.79 -10.78
N PHE A 151 0.90 12.64 -11.27
CA PHE A 151 1.12 11.43 -10.48
C PHE A 151 2.53 10.86 -10.68
N MET A 152 2.91 9.87 -9.86
CA MET A 152 4.27 9.31 -9.79
C MET A 152 4.77 8.72 -11.12
N ALA A 153 3.87 8.33 -12.01
CA ALA A 153 4.24 7.72 -13.29
C ALA A 153 3.66 8.43 -14.53
N GLY A 154 3.08 9.61 -14.35
CA GLY A 154 2.50 10.41 -15.43
C GLY A 154 1.19 11.09 -15.05
N GLN A 155 0.26 11.23 -15.99
CA GLN A 155 -0.97 12.00 -15.80
C GLN A 155 -2.08 11.23 -15.07
N GLN A 156 -1.97 9.92 -14.90
CA GLN A 156 -3.01 9.10 -14.32
C GLN A 156 -2.55 8.45 -13.01
N PHE A 157 -3.46 8.41 -12.02
CA PHE A 157 -3.26 7.66 -10.80
C PHE A 157 -3.03 6.17 -11.10
N SER A 158 -2.09 5.55 -10.40
CA SER A 158 -1.63 4.20 -10.67
C SER A 158 -1.24 3.43 -9.40
N MET A 159 -0.85 2.16 -9.57
CA MET A 159 -0.30 1.36 -8.48
C MET A 159 0.98 1.96 -7.86
N ALA A 160 1.72 2.78 -8.61
CA ALA A 160 2.87 3.50 -8.09
C ALA A 160 2.46 4.51 -7.02
N ASP A 161 1.36 5.25 -7.27
CA ASP A 161 0.82 6.23 -6.33
C ASP A 161 0.27 5.57 -5.06
N ILE A 162 -0.34 4.39 -5.18
CA ILE A 162 -0.83 3.61 -4.03
C ILE A 162 0.33 3.27 -3.09
N SER A 163 1.42 2.74 -3.65
CA SER A 163 2.60 2.38 -2.88
C SER A 163 3.29 3.60 -2.29
N ALA A 164 3.47 4.66 -3.10
CA ALA A 164 4.02 5.93 -2.68
C ALA A 164 3.22 6.56 -1.53
N PHE A 165 1.90 6.69 -1.68
CA PHE A 165 1.04 7.35 -0.70
C PHE A 165 1.12 6.70 0.68
N THR A 166 1.08 5.37 0.75
CA THR A 166 1.09 4.67 2.03
C THR A 166 2.41 4.82 2.78
N ILE A 167 3.54 4.89 2.06
CA ILE A 167 4.85 5.07 2.71
C ILE A 167 5.14 6.55 3.01
N VAL A 168 4.76 7.48 2.14
CA VAL A 168 4.86 8.92 2.40
C VAL A 168 4.02 9.28 3.64
N THR A 169 2.82 8.71 3.79
CA THR A 169 1.99 8.88 5.00
C THR A 169 2.74 8.45 6.26
N ALA A 170 3.47 7.34 6.23
CA ALA A 170 4.22 6.84 7.39
C ALA A 170 5.43 7.74 7.77
N PHE A 171 5.98 8.47 6.81
CA PHE A 171 7.14 9.35 7.00
C PHE A 171 6.80 10.84 6.98
N ARG A 172 5.51 11.22 6.88
CA ARG A 172 5.05 12.60 6.64
C ARG A 172 5.64 13.63 7.62
N ASP A 173 5.80 13.27 8.89
CA ASP A 173 6.29 14.16 9.94
C ASP A 173 7.83 14.30 9.94
N ARG A 174 8.50 13.52 9.09
CA ARG A 174 9.96 13.48 8.94
C ARG A 174 10.45 14.11 7.62
N LEU A 175 9.53 14.49 6.71
CA LEU A 175 9.84 15.10 5.43
C LEU A 175 9.90 16.62 5.55
N ASP A 176 10.88 17.24 4.89
CA ASP A 176 10.95 18.71 4.75
C ASP A 176 10.08 19.17 3.56
N TRP A 177 8.78 19.30 3.81
CA TRP A 177 7.79 19.66 2.82
C TRP A 177 8.08 20.98 2.08
N LYS A 178 8.86 21.89 2.69
CA LYS A 178 9.24 23.16 2.03
C LYS A 178 10.17 22.94 0.84
N GLN A 179 10.94 21.86 0.87
CA GLN A 179 11.84 21.48 -0.21
C GLN A 179 11.20 20.49 -1.20
N LEU A 180 9.96 20.05 -0.94
CA LEU A 180 9.26 19.01 -1.69
C LEU A 180 7.89 19.52 -2.19
N PRO A 181 7.82 20.62 -2.96
CA PRO A 181 6.56 21.24 -3.34
C PRO A 181 5.68 20.34 -4.24
N GLN A 182 6.29 19.56 -5.15
CA GLN A 182 5.53 18.64 -6.01
C GLN A 182 5.00 17.43 -5.22
N LEU A 183 5.81 16.88 -4.32
CA LEU A 183 5.40 15.80 -3.43
C LEU A 183 4.28 16.27 -2.49
N SER A 184 4.35 17.49 -1.98
CA SER A 184 3.28 18.08 -1.15
C SER A 184 1.98 18.20 -1.94
N ARG A 185 2.01 18.82 -3.13
CA ARG A 185 0.84 18.95 -4.02
C ARG A 185 0.23 17.58 -4.35
N TRP A 186 1.08 16.64 -4.74
CA TRP A 186 0.66 15.29 -5.05
C TRP A 186 0.04 14.59 -3.84
N PHE A 187 0.65 14.71 -2.66
CA PHE A 187 0.14 14.09 -1.43
C PHE A 187 -1.27 14.60 -1.11
N ASP A 188 -1.49 15.91 -1.12
CA ASP A 188 -2.80 16.51 -0.87
C ASP A 188 -3.83 16.06 -1.91
N THR A 189 -3.44 16.00 -3.18
CA THR A 189 -4.28 15.52 -4.29
C THR A 189 -4.71 14.09 -4.07
N VAL A 190 -3.77 13.19 -3.73
CA VAL A 190 -4.06 11.78 -3.49
C VAL A 190 -4.88 11.60 -2.20
N GLU A 191 -4.52 12.30 -1.13
CA GLU A 191 -5.22 12.20 0.16
C GLU A 191 -6.70 12.61 0.03
N SER A 192 -7.03 13.59 -0.81
CA SER A 192 -8.40 14.06 -1.03
C SER A 192 -9.27 13.11 -1.85
N ARG A 193 -8.73 12.05 -2.45
CA ARG A 193 -9.49 11.12 -3.29
C ARG A 193 -10.56 10.37 -2.48
N PRO A 194 -11.80 10.25 -2.99
CA PRO A 194 -12.86 9.52 -2.29
C PRO A 194 -12.51 8.05 -1.99
N SER A 195 -11.74 7.39 -2.84
CA SER A 195 -11.24 6.03 -2.67
C SER A 195 -10.31 5.90 -1.46
N ILE A 196 -9.42 6.89 -1.27
CA ILE A 196 -8.52 6.95 -0.10
C ILE A 196 -9.34 7.10 1.19
N GLN A 197 -10.33 7.97 1.18
CA GLN A 197 -11.19 8.19 2.34
C GLN A 197 -12.00 6.93 2.70
N ARG A 198 -12.57 6.23 1.71
CA ARG A 198 -13.29 4.98 1.94
C ARG A 198 -12.35 3.87 2.44
N ALA A 199 -11.17 3.72 1.84
CA ALA A 199 -10.18 2.74 2.27
C ALA A 199 -9.71 2.96 3.72
N ARG A 200 -9.50 4.22 4.13
CA ARG A 200 -9.21 4.56 5.53
C ARG A 200 -10.38 4.20 6.44
N ALA A 201 -11.59 4.63 6.10
CA ALA A 201 -12.79 4.39 6.91
C ALA A 201 -13.07 2.89 7.14
N ALA A 202 -12.74 2.03 6.16
CA ALA A 202 -12.95 0.59 6.24
C ALA A 202 -12.18 -0.08 7.40
N PHE A 203 -11.03 0.50 7.81
CA PHE A 203 -10.15 -0.04 8.85
C PHE A 203 -9.79 1.00 9.94
N GLN A 204 -10.49 2.15 10.00
CA GLN A 204 -10.40 3.08 11.11
C GLN A 204 -11.36 2.67 12.21
N ASN A 205 -10.81 2.32 13.36
CA ASN A 205 -11.45 2.19 14.67
C ASN A 205 -12.77 1.39 14.74
N ARG A 206 -12.63 0.21 15.26
CA ARG A 206 -13.63 -0.35 16.16
C ARG A 206 -13.02 -0.55 17.53
#